data_3733488c6cc82e7f270511e5dc52fbd5
#
_entry.id   3733488c6cc82e7f270511e5dc52fbd5
#
_cell.length_a   1.000
_cell.length_b   1.000
_cell.length_c   1.000
_cell.angle_alpha   90.00
_cell.angle_beta   90.00
_cell.angle_gamma   90.00
#
_symmetry.space_group_name_H-M   'P 1'
#
loop_
_entity.id
_entity.type
_entity.pdbx_description
1 polymer ?
#
loop_
_entity_poly.entity_id
_entity_poly.type
_entity_poly.pdbx_seq_one_letter_code
_entity_poly.pdbx_strand_id
1 'polypeptide(L)'
;MSTRLVLASNNAKKAAEMQALLAPLGIEVIPQSVFGVGEAEEPHPTFVENALAKARHAAAATGLPAVADDSGLCVEALGGAPGVISARFAGEPKSDARNNALLLEKLAHLTEPAQRRAYFYSAVVLVRHAEDPRPLIADGEWHGEILPAARGEGGFGYDPLFWVPELEQPAA
;
A
#
# COMPACT_ATOMS: atom_id res chain seq x y z
N MET A 1 -27.31 -14.97 1.38
CA MET A 1 -27.03 -13.65 0.77
C MET A 1 -25.57 -13.36 0.97
N SER A 2 -24.84 -12.99 -0.09
CA SER A 2 -23.44 -12.58 0.06
C SER A 2 -23.38 -11.18 0.70
N THR A 3 -22.46 -11.00 1.64
CA THR A 3 -22.17 -9.69 2.20
C THR A 3 -21.38 -8.88 1.16
N ARG A 4 -21.88 -7.70 0.79
CA ARG A 4 -21.21 -6.81 -0.16
C ARG A 4 -20.26 -5.89 0.57
N LEU A 5 -19.02 -5.78 0.09
CA LEU A 5 -17.97 -4.96 0.64
C LEU A 5 -17.36 -4.10 -0.46
N VAL A 6 -17.37 -2.79 -0.30
CA VAL A 6 -16.73 -1.88 -1.27
C VAL A 6 -15.23 -1.83 -1.01
N LEU A 7 -14.43 -2.04 -2.03
CA LEU A 7 -13.00 -1.73 -1.99
C LEU A 7 -12.79 -0.27 -2.40
N ALA A 8 -12.24 0.52 -1.50
CA ALA A 8 -11.92 1.93 -1.72
C ALA A 8 -10.62 2.09 -2.55
N SER A 9 -10.62 1.51 -3.74
CA SER A 9 -9.53 1.56 -4.70
C SER A 9 -10.09 1.35 -6.11
N ASN A 10 -9.45 1.98 -7.08
CA ASN A 10 -9.71 1.77 -8.51
C ASN A 10 -8.73 0.76 -9.14
N ASN A 11 -7.87 0.15 -8.33
CA ASN A 11 -6.90 -0.85 -8.77
C ASN A 11 -7.58 -2.22 -8.93
N ALA A 12 -7.79 -2.64 -10.20
CA ALA A 12 -8.44 -3.90 -10.52
C ALA A 12 -7.66 -5.14 -10.01
N LYS A 13 -6.34 -5.08 -9.96
CA LYS A 13 -5.50 -6.17 -9.43
C LYS A 13 -5.73 -6.35 -7.93
N LYS A 14 -5.72 -5.27 -7.15
CA LYS A 14 -6.07 -5.32 -5.72
C LYS A 14 -7.48 -5.87 -5.48
N ALA A 15 -8.44 -5.46 -6.31
CA ALA A 15 -9.81 -5.96 -6.20
C ALA A 15 -9.89 -7.46 -6.42
N ALA A 16 -9.19 -7.99 -7.43
CA ALA A 16 -9.16 -9.43 -7.71
C ALA A 16 -8.47 -10.22 -6.58
N GLU A 17 -7.36 -9.72 -6.06
CA GLU A 17 -6.64 -10.34 -4.92
C GLU A 17 -7.51 -10.38 -3.66
N MET A 18 -8.15 -9.27 -3.32
CA MET A 18 -9.03 -9.19 -2.14
C MET A 18 -10.29 -10.06 -2.31
N GLN A 19 -10.88 -10.09 -3.52
CA GLN A 19 -11.99 -11.00 -3.81
C GLN A 19 -11.61 -12.46 -3.63
N ALA A 20 -10.43 -12.86 -4.10
CA ALA A 20 -9.95 -14.24 -3.93
C ALA A 20 -9.81 -14.63 -2.45
N LEU A 21 -9.33 -13.70 -1.61
CA LEU A 21 -9.18 -13.93 -0.17
C LEU A 21 -10.53 -13.99 0.57
N LEU A 22 -11.50 -13.19 0.17
CA LEU A 22 -12.77 -13.03 0.90
C LEU A 22 -13.93 -13.88 0.34
N ALA A 23 -13.80 -14.41 -0.87
CA ALA A 23 -14.80 -15.29 -1.48
C ALA A 23 -15.16 -16.52 -0.62
N PRO A 24 -14.21 -17.22 0.03
CA PRO A 24 -14.53 -18.35 0.91
C PRO A 24 -15.41 -17.98 2.12
N LEU A 25 -15.44 -16.70 2.48
CA LEU A 25 -16.27 -16.15 3.56
C LEU A 25 -17.65 -15.69 3.09
N GLY A 26 -17.99 -15.87 1.81
CA GLY A 26 -19.25 -15.41 1.23
C GLY A 26 -19.32 -13.88 1.07
N ILE A 27 -18.16 -13.22 0.99
CA ILE A 27 -18.06 -11.76 0.81
C ILE A 27 -17.79 -11.45 -0.65
N GLU A 28 -18.62 -10.57 -1.23
CA GLU A 28 -18.44 -10.01 -2.56
C GLU A 28 -17.73 -8.67 -2.46
N VAL A 29 -16.53 -8.57 -3.05
CA VAL A 29 -15.73 -7.34 -3.09
C VAL A 29 -16.04 -6.57 -4.37
N ILE A 30 -16.47 -5.32 -4.23
CA ILE A 30 -16.86 -4.46 -5.35
C ILE A 30 -15.96 -3.23 -5.37
N PRO A 31 -15.18 -2.99 -6.43
CA PRO A 31 -14.39 -1.78 -6.55
C PRO A 31 -15.27 -0.52 -6.50
N GLN A 32 -14.80 0.54 -5.85
CA GLN A 32 -15.53 1.81 -5.75
C GLN A 32 -15.85 2.43 -7.11
N SER A 33 -15.04 2.15 -8.13
CA SER A 33 -15.26 2.63 -9.50
C SER A 33 -16.58 2.14 -10.12
N VAL A 34 -17.08 0.97 -9.70
CA VAL A 34 -18.39 0.45 -10.12
C VAL A 34 -19.53 1.39 -9.72
N PHE A 35 -19.34 2.13 -8.62
CA PHE A 35 -20.30 3.12 -8.12
C PHE A 35 -20.00 4.55 -8.60
N GLY A 36 -19.03 4.73 -9.49
CA GLY A 36 -18.58 6.04 -9.95
C GLY A 36 -17.87 6.87 -8.89
N VAL A 37 -17.38 6.24 -7.82
CA VAL A 37 -16.66 6.92 -6.73
C VAL A 37 -15.19 7.13 -7.13
N GLY A 38 -14.75 8.38 -7.07
CA GLY A 38 -13.35 8.76 -7.29
C GLY A 38 -12.45 8.42 -6.10
N GLU A 39 -11.15 8.51 -6.33
CA GLU A 39 -10.16 8.33 -5.26
C GLU A 39 -10.25 9.45 -4.23
N ALA A 40 -10.14 9.06 -2.96
CA ALA A 40 -10.04 10.01 -1.86
C ALA A 40 -8.63 10.63 -1.81
N GLU A 41 -8.56 11.84 -1.27
CA GLU A 41 -7.26 12.45 -0.93
C GLU A 41 -6.59 11.69 0.22
N GLU A 42 -5.26 11.68 0.21
CA GLU A 42 -4.41 11.04 1.22
C GLU A 42 -3.49 12.09 1.89
N PRO A 43 -4.06 13.04 2.65
CA PRO A 43 -3.28 14.15 3.20
C PRO A 43 -2.60 13.83 4.54
N HIS A 44 -2.87 12.66 5.11
CA HIS A 44 -2.45 12.33 6.46
C HIS A 44 -1.01 11.81 6.53
N PRO A 45 -0.34 12.01 7.67
CA PRO A 45 1.05 11.56 7.86
C PRO A 45 1.19 10.06 8.15
N THR A 46 0.08 9.36 8.42
CA THR A 46 0.11 7.93 8.73
C THR A 46 -0.71 7.11 7.74
N PHE A 47 -0.27 5.87 7.50
CA PHE A 47 -0.98 4.92 6.66
C PHE A 47 -2.40 4.61 7.17
N VAL A 48 -2.56 4.45 8.48
CA VAL A 48 -3.86 4.12 9.06
C VAL A 48 -4.87 5.26 8.89
N GLU A 49 -4.44 6.52 9.04
CA GLU A 49 -5.32 7.67 8.82
C GLU A 49 -5.75 7.79 7.36
N ASN A 50 -4.83 7.59 6.42
CA ASN A 50 -5.15 7.58 4.99
C ASN A 50 -6.08 6.41 4.62
N ALA A 51 -5.82 5.20 5.10
CA ALA A 51 -6.69 4.05 4.88
C ALA A 51 -8.10 4.29 5.46
N LEU A 52 -8.20 4.84 6.68
CA LEU A 52 -9.48 5.19 7.30
C LEU A 52 -10.24 6.24 6.49
N ALA A 53 -9.55 7.29 6.03
CA ALA A 53 -10.17 8.34 5.22
C ALA A 53 -10.72 7.76 3.90
N LYS A 54 -9.97 6.89 3.22
CA LYS A 54 -10.41 6.20 2.00
C LYS A 54 -11.64 5.31 2.25
N ALA A 55 -11.59 4.50 3.31
CA ALA A 55 -12.72 3.62 3.64
C ALA A 55 -13.99 4.42 3.95
N ARG A 56 -13.89 5.49 4.74
CA ARG A 56 -15.02 6.39 5.06
C ARG A 56 -15.58 7.09 3.84
N HIS A 57 -14.71 7.57 2.95
CA HIS A 57 -15.10 8.19 1.68
C HIS A 57 -15.97 7.24 0.83
N ALA A 58 -15.47 6.02 0.64
CA ALA A 58 -16.21 5.01 -0.12
C ALA A 58 -17.52 4.59 0.55
N ALA A 59 -17.52 4.42 1.88
CA ALA A 59 -18.74 4.09 2.63
C ALA A 59 -19.78 5.20 2.57
N ALA A 60 -19.38 6.47 2.67
CA ALA A 60 -20.27 7.62 2.57
C ALA A 60 -20.92 7.72 1.18
N ALA A 61 -20.13 7.48 0.13
CA ALA A 61 -20.61 7.58 -1.25
C ALA A 61 -21.53 6.42 -1.65
N THR A 62 -21.34 5.23 -1.08
CA THR A 62 -22.06 4.02 -1.51
C THR A 62 -23.15 3.56 -0.54
N GLY A 63 -23.10 3.98 0.72
CA GLY A 63 -23.97 3.48 1.78
C GLY A 63 -23.68 2.02 2.18
N LEU A 64 -22.56 1.46 1.76
CA LEU A 64 -22.15 0.07 2.02
C LEU A 64 -20.92 0.02 2.94
N PRO A 65 -20.66 -1.11 3.62
CA PRO A 65 -19.39 -1.33 4.27
C PRO A 65 -18.25 -1.20 3.27
N ALA A 66 -17.14 -0.60 3.71
CA ALA A 66 -16.00 -0.37 2.85
C ALA A 66 -14.68 -0.76 3.51
N VAL A 67 -13.76 -1.25 2.71
CA VAL A 67 -12.39 -1.57 3.11
C VAL A 67 -11.43 -0.75 2.25
N ALA A 68 -10.38 -0.25 2.88
CA ALA A 68 -9.27 0.41 2.21
C ALA A 68 -7.94 -0.11 2.76
N ASP A 69 -6.92 -0.04 1.94
CA ASP A 69 -5.54 -0.18 2.39
C ASP A 69 -4.75 1.10 2.06
N ASP A 70 -3.74 1.36 2.86
CA ASP A 70 -2.65 2.26 2.51
C ASP A 70 -1.34 1.57 2.85
N SER A 71 -0.39 1.62 1.92
CA SER A 71 0.86 0.89 2.02
C SER A 71 2.02 1.64 1.39
N GLY A 72 3.22 1.33 1.82
CA GLY A 72 4.42 1.94 1.28
C GLY A 72 5.69 1.34 1.84
N LEU A 73 6.81 1.82 1.31
CA LEU A 73 8.15 1.46 1.73
C LEU A 73 8.62 2.40 2.84
N CYS A 74 9.14 1.83 3.91
CA CYS A 74 9.79 2.57 5.00
C CYS A 74 11.26 2.15 5.09
N VAL A 75 12.18 3.11 4.99
CA VAL A 75 13.62 2.87 5.08
C VAL A 75 14.15 3.45 6.38
N GLU A 76 14.77 2.63 7.21
CA GLU A 76 15.23 3.02 8.55
C GLU A 76 16.23 4.19 8.49
N ALA A 77 17.22 4.12 7.59
CA ALA A 77 18.22 5.15 7.42
C ALA A 77 17.65 6.51 6.95
N LEU A 78 16.43 6.53 6.43
CA LEU A 78 15.73 7.73 6.00
C LEU A 78 14.61 8.16 7.00
N GLY A 79 14.64 7.64 8.22
CA GLY A 79 13.65 7.94 9.24
C GLY A 79 12.24 7.48 8.88
N GLY A 80 12.11 6.40 8.09
CA GLY A 80 10.85 5.86 7.63
C GLY A 80 10.38 6.38 6.25
N ALA A 81 11.12 7.32 5.65
CA ALA A 81 10.80 7.73 4.29
C ALA A 81 11.11 6.61 3.29
N PRO A 82 10.42 6.55 2.13
CA PRO A 82 9.37 7.43 1.63
C PRO A 82 8.03 7.36 2.38
N GLY A 83 7.70 6.27 3.09
CA GLY A 83 6.49 6.17 3.89
C GLY A 83 5.21 6.36 3.08
N VAL A 84 4.29 7.18 3.56
CA VAL A 84 2.98 7.44 2.92
C VAL A 84 3.09 8.07 1.53
N ILE A 85 4.22 8.69 1.18
CA ILE A 85 4.43 9.26 -0.15
C ILE A 85 5.17 8.32 -1.10
N SER A 86 5.25 7.02 -0.79
CA SER A 86 6.00 6.03 -1.59
C SER A 86 5.74 6.11 -3.09
N ALA A 87 4.48 6.21 -3.50
CA ALA A 87 4.12 6.27 -4.92
C ALA A 87 4.54 7.57 -5.63
N ARG A 88 4.77 8.65 -4.88
CA ARG A 88 5.15 9.98 -5.38
C ARG A 88 6.42 10.54 -4.72
N PHE A 89 7.32 9.68 -4.31
CA PHE A 89 8.54 10.05 -3.59
C PHE A 89 9.41 11.05 -4.37
N ALA A 90 9.50 10.88 -5.69
CA ALA A 90 10.19 11.80 -6.59
C ALA A 90 9.27 12.90 -7.17
N GLY A 91 8.10 13.11 -6.57
CA GLY A 91 7.10 14.10 -7.01
C GLY A 91 6.18 13.61 -8.12
N GLU A 92 5.34 14.52 -8.59
CA GLU A 92 4.40 14.26 -9.68
C GLU A 92 5.03 14.56 -11.06
N PRO A 93 4.58 13.88 -12.15
CA PRO A 93 3.69 12.73 -12.14
C PRO A 93 4.35 11.50 -11.49
N LYS A 94 3.55 10.56 -10.95
CA LYS A 94 4.06 9.31 -10.34
C LYS A 94 4.94 8.53 -11.34
N SER A 95 6.10 8.06 -10.87
CA SER A 95 7.04 7.29 -11.70
C SER A 95 7.89 6.38 -10.82
N ASP A 96 7.72 5.08 -10.97
CA ASP A 96 8.53 4.08 -10.26
C ASP A 96 10.02 4.24 -10.56
N ALA A 97 10.37 4.52 -11.82
CA ALA A 97 11.76 4.73 -12.21
C ALA A 97 12.40 5.92 -11.49
N ARG A 98 11.69 7.06 -11.40
CA ARG A 98 12.19 8.24 -10.68
C ARG A 98 12.24 8.01 -9.17
N ASN A 99 11.24 7.34 -8.60
CA ASN A 99 11.20 7.00 -7.18
C ASN A 99 12.39 6.11 -6.81
N ASN A 100 12.65 5.07 -7.62
CA ASN A 100 13.78 4.15 -7.41
C ASN A 100 15.13 4.88 -7.56
N ALA A 101 15.29 5.74 -8.56
CA ALA A 101 16.50 6.52 -8.75
C ALA A 101 16.78 7.45 -7.55
N LEU A 102 15.75 8.15 -7.06
CA LEU A 102 15.88 9.01 -5.88
C LEU A 102 16.23 8.21 -4.62
N LEU A 103 15.63 7.03 -4.44
CA LEU A 103 15.92 6.16 -3.31
C LEU A 103 17.39 5.72 -3.33
N LEU A 104 17.90 5.27 -4.48
CA LEU A 104 19.30 4.90 -4.64
C LEU A 104 20.26 6.07 -4.39
N GLU A 105 19.92 7.26 -4.89
CA GLU A 105 20.72 8.48 -4.64
C GLU A 105 20.82 8.78 -3.14
N LYS A 106 19.69 8.76 -2.43
CA LYS A 106 19.67 9.04 -0.98
C LYS A 106 20.44 8.01 -0.16
N LEU A 107 20.54 6.78 -0.61
CA LEU A 107 21.24 5.69 0.07
C LEU A 107 22.66 5.44 -0.46
N ALA A 108 23.16 6.23 -1.41
CA ALA A 108 24.44 6.00 -2.10
C ALA A 108 25.65 5.97 -1.15
N HIS A 109 25.57 6.69 -0.03
CA HIS A 109 26.62 6.73 0.99
C HIS A 109 26.64 5.52 1.94
N LEU A 110 25.63 4.67 1.88
CA LEU A 110 25.48 3.47 2.72
C LEU A 110 25.91 2.25 1.91
N THR A 111 27.01 1.62 2.29
CA THR A 111 27.60 0.49 1.54
C THR A 111 27.23 -0.87 2.11
N GLU A 112 26.96 -0.93 3.41
CA GLU A 112 26.65 -2.18 4.10
C GLU A 112 25.14 -2.50 4.05
N PRO A 113 24.76 -3.75 3.76
CA PRO A 113 23.35 -4.17 3.74
C PRO A 113 22.59 -3.81 5.03
N ALA A 114 23.21 -4.02 6.19
CA ALA A 114 22.63 -3.71 7.48
C ALA A 114 22.26 -2.22 7.69
N GLN A 115 22.90 -1.31 6.94
CA GLN A 115 22.59 0.12 6.95
C GLN A 115 21.40 0.47 6.05
N ARG A 116 20.97 -0.46 5.20
CA ARG A 116 19.95 -0.27 4.17
C ARG A 116 18.65 -1.02 4.50
N ARG A 117 18.41 -1.28 5.78
CA ARG A 117 17.20 -1.96 6.25
C ARG A 117 15.96 -1.18 5.89
N ALA A 118 14.95 -1.89 5.46
CA ALA A 118 13.66 -1.36 5.07
C ALA A 118 12.56 -2.37 5.34
N TYR A 119 11.33 -1.90 5.31
CA TYR A 119 10.15 -2.77 5.33
C TYR A 119 9.05 -2.16 4.48
N PHE A 120 8.28 -2.99 3.80
CA PHE A 120 6.97 -2.62 3.31
C PHE A 120 5.99 -2.68 4.48
N TYR A 121 5.19 -1.65 4.60
CA TYR A 121 4.11 -1.56 5.59
C TYR A 121 2.77 -1.46 4.87
N SER A 122 1.76 -2.13 5.39
CA SER A 122 0.39 -2.02 4.90
C SER A 122 -0.56 -1.91 6.07
N ALA A 123 -1.42 -0.90 6.05
CA ALA A 123 -2.55 -0.76 6.96
C ALA A 123 -3.84 -1.02 6.18
N VAL A 124 -4.69 -1.90 6.71
CA VAL A 124 -6.01 -2.22 6.16
C VAL A 124 -7.08 -1.78 7.15
N VAL A 125 -8.04 -1.00 6.69
CA VAL A 125 -9.13 -0.49 7.52
C VAL A 125 -10.47 -0.85 6.89
N LEU A 126 -11.36 -1.47 7.67
CA LEU A 126 -12.73 -1.75 7.30
C LEU A 126 -13.67 -0.94 8.18
N VAL A 127 -14.60 -0.24 7.56
CA VAL A 127 -15.71 0.46 8.22
C VAL A 127 -17.04 -0.16 7.80
N ARG A 128 -17.97 -0.30 8.76
CA ARG A 128 -19.33 -0.81 8.49
C ARG A 128 -20.24 0.27 7.88
N HIS A 129 -19.92 1.53 8.16
CA HIS A 129 -20.54 2.73 7.61
C HIS A 129 -19.57 3.92 7.77
N ALA A 130 -19.87 5.05 7.14
CA ALA A 130 -18.98 6.21 7.10
C ALA A 130 -18.57 6.76 8.47
N GLU A 131 -19.47 6.72 9.44
CA GLU A 131 -19.28 7.23 10.80
C GLU A 131 -19.04 6.09 11.81
N ASP A 132 -18.54 4.94 11.35
CA ASP A 132 -18.27 3.80 12.23
C ASP A 132 -17.27 4.22 13.34
N PRO A 133 -17.70 4.20 14.62
CA PRO A 133 -16.83 4.61 15.73
C PRO A 133 -15.80 3.55 16.10
N ARG A 134 -15.94 2.33 15.54
CA ARG A 134 -15.08 1.20 15.84
C ARG A 134 -14.69 0.45 14.56
N PRO A 135 -13.87 1.07 13.67
CA PRO A 135 -13.39 0.38 12.50
C PRO A 135 -12.56 -0.85 12.87
N LEU A 136 -12.52 -1.84 11.99
CA LEU A 136 -11.57 -2.93 12.07
C LEU A 136 -10.27 -2.46 11.42
N ILE A 137 -9.16 -2.60 12.13
CA ILE A 137 -7.83 -2.19 11.68
C ILE A 137 -6.91 -3.41 11.79
N ALA A 138 -6.19 -3.68 10.71
CA ALA A 138 -5.12 -4.66 10.66
C ALA A 138 -3.93 -4.04 9.95
N ASP A 139 -2.73 -4.44 10.33
CA ASP A 139 -1.50 -4.01 9.68
C ASP A 139 -0.51 -5.16 9.56
N GLY A 140 0.52 -4.95 8.76
CA GLY A 140 1.61 -5.89 8.58
C GLY A 140 2.85 -5.24 8.03
N GLU A 141 3.98 -5.84 8.34
CA GLU A 141 5.30 -5.44 7.87
C GLU A 141 5.98 -6.60 7.14
N TRP A 142 6.64 -6.28 6.04
CA TRP A 142 7.50 -7.23 5.34
C TRP A 142 8.91 -6.68 5.30
N HIS A 143 9.79 -7.26 6.09
CA HIS A 143 11.14 -6.76 6.29
C HIS A 143 12.10 -7.21 5.19
N GLY A 144 13.04 -6.32 4.88
CA GLY A 144 14.08 -6.57 3.88
C GLY A 144 15.16 -5.49 3.91
N GLU A 145 15.88 -5.41 2.80
CA GLU A 145 17.00 -4.48 2.61
C GLU A 145 16.94 -3.86 1.23
N ILE A 146 17.38 -2.62 1.09
CA ILE A 146 17.46 -1.96 -0.21
C ILE A 146 18.76 -2.32 -0.92
N LEU A 147 18.65 -2.95 -2.07
CA LEU A 147 19.78 -3.26 -2.94
C LEU A 147 20.47 -1.99 -3.48
N PRO A 148 21.78 -2.04 -3.78
CA PRO A 148 22.49 -0.92 -4.40
C PRO A 148 22.13 -0.73 -5.89
N ALA A 149 21.51 -1.72 -6.52
CA ALA A 149 21.04 -1.69 -7.90
C ALA A 149 19.83 -2.61 -8.05
N ALA A 150 18.96 -2.31 -9.02
CA ALA A 150 17.77 -3.10 -9.29
C ALA A 150 18.11 -4.53 -9.75
N ARG A 151 17.33 -5.50 -9.28
CA ARG A 151 17.36 -6.91 -9.66
C ARG A 151 15.96 -7.45 -9.84
N GLY A 152 15.80 -8.42 -10.75
CA GLY A 152 14.52 -9.01 -11.09
C GLY A 152 13.80 -8.24 -12.20
N GLU A 153 12.79 -8.89 -12.80
CA GLU A 153 12.01 -8.35 -13.92
C GLU A 153 10.51 -8.31 -13.62
N GLY A 154 10.12 -8.76 -12.42
CA GLY A 154 8.73 -8.79 -11.98
C GLY A 154 8.37 -7.63 -11.06
N GLY A 155 7.15 -7.66 -10.53
CA GLY A 155 6.68 -6.71 -9.54
C GLY A 155 6.42 -5.31 -10.08
N PHE A 156 6.36 -4.35 -9.16
CA PHE A 156 6.15 -2.92 -9.44
C PHE A 156 6.77 -2.07 -8.31
N GLY A 157 6.75 -0.76 -8.48
CA GLY A 157 7.24 0.15 -7.44
C GLY A 157 8.71 -0.11 -7.09
N TYR A 158 8.97 -0.38 -5.81
CA TYR A 158 10.31 -0.61 -5.28
C TYR A 158 10.74 -2.08 -5.27
N ASP A 159 9.92 -3.00 -5.75
CA ASP A 159 10.21 -4.44 -5.73
C ASP A 159 11.59 -4.81 -6.30
N PRO A 160 12.08 -4.20 -7.40
CA PRO A 160 13.41 -4.49 -7.93
C PRO A 160 14.57 -4.09 -7.01
N LEU A 161 14.33 -3.19 -6.06
CA LEU A 161 15.33 -2.75 -5.07
C LEU A 161 15.18 -3.45 -3.72
N PHE A 162 14.07 -4.15 -3.48
CA PHE A 162 13.77 -4.74 -2.19
C PHE A 162 14.25 -6.19 -2.13
N TRP A 163 15.28 -6.43 -1.36
CA TRP A 163 15.85 -7.75 -1.10
C TRP A 163 15.20 -8.38 0.12
N VAL A 164 14.78 -9.63 -0.01
CA VAL A 164 14.18 -10.42 1.07
C VAL A 164 15.20 -11.45 1.54
N PRO A 165 15.91 -11.21 2.66
CA PRO A 165 16.98 -12.10 3.12
C PRO A 165 16.53 -13.54 3.38
N GLU A 166 15.32 -13.72 3.92
CA GLU A 166 14.76 -15.04 4.24
C GLU A 166 14.50 -15.90 2.98
N LEU A 167 14.27 -15.26 1.85
CA LEU A 167 14.02 -15.91 0.57
C LEU A 167 15.23 -15.90 -0.36
N GLU A 168 16.29 -15.17 0.01
CA GLU A 168 17.50 -14.96 -0.78
C GLU A 168 17.23 -14.47 -2.21
N GLN A 169 16.22 -13.60 -2.37
CA GLN A 169 15.81 -13.06 -3.67
C GLN A 169 15.21 -11.65 -3.54
N PRO A 170 15.17 -10.85 -4.64
CA PRO A 170 14.41 -9.62 -4.68
C PRO A 170 12.90 -9.90 -4.67
N ALA A 171 12.10 -8.89 -4.34
CA ALA A 171 10.65 -8.96 -4.42
C ALA A 171 10.11 -8.93 -5.87
N ALA A 172 10.97 -8.58 -6.84
CA ALA A 172 10.66 -8.52 -8.27
C ALA A 172 10.91 -9.84 -9.00
#